data_af44d3fecc2479144fed92a3e58b87d7
#
_entry.id   af44d3fecc2479144fed92a3e58b87d7
#
_cell.length_a   1.000
_cell.length_b   1.000
_cell.length_c   1.000
_cell.angle_alpha   90.00
_cell.angle_beta   90.00
_cell.angle_gamma   90.00
#
_symmetry.space_group_name_H-M   'P 1'
#
loop_
_entity.id
_entity.type
_entity.pdbx_description
1 polymer ?
#
loop_
_entity_poly.entity_id
_entity_poly.type
_entity_poly.pdbx_seq_one_letter_code
_entity_poly.pdbx_strand_id
1 'polypeptide(L)'
;MRKEASIEQWKTLYEAGTRIKELKPWEKFWDMDLIGIRYGAEEETIFFSILGRGGDCYGIAVYEGYEGLNSFLMLTMQESMNLAPEYAMFNQRNLTCYWGNRDELSDRQRKIIKELGYTYRGKNQWLYFLSFEPGYYPYNMDEEAVLRMSGYLQDLELALRYYDETDIQVDFESGNMFLLSFGKDKKTWNFGAEPLPFTTFQFGNLLITDEDLLSDLGKAPKCNAVLEADISVLGASVTDKKYDRPANPALSLLGDANTGTIIKFEMLEPEDDAIVMLAESLIGFI
;
A
#
# COMPACT_ATOMS: atom_id res chain seq x y z
N MET A 1 -3.61 -18.81 -8.84
CA MET A 1 -2.38 -19.39 -8.21
C MET A 1 -1.22 -18.48 -8.58
N ARG A 2 -0.52 -17.93 -7.60
CA ARG A 2 0.63 -17.04 -7.79
C ARG A 2 1.76 -17.78 -8.50
N LYS A 3 2.24 -17.23 -9.60
CA LYS A 3 3.36 -17.80 -10.36
C LYS A 3 4.68 -17.23 -9.83
N GLU A 4 5.66 -18.13 -9.68
CA GLU A 4 6.99 -17.75 -9.25
C GLU A 4 7.77 -17.06 -10.36
N ALA A 5 8.43 -15.94 -10.05
CA ALA A 5 9.35 -15.31 -10.98
C ALA A 5 10.60 -16.16 -11.20
N SER A 6 11.12 -16.15 -12.42
CA SER A 6 12.39 -16.81 -12.74
C SER A 6 13.57 -16.09 -12.10
N ILE A 7 14.71 -16.76 -11.99
CA ILE A 7 15.92 -16.15 -11.43
C ILE A 7 16.42 -14.97 -12.28
N GLU A 8 16.20 -15.01 -13.59
CA GLU A 8 16.56 -13.91 -14.49
C GLU A 8 15.68 -12.67 -14.27
N GLN A 9 14.38 -12.87 -14.01
CA GLN A 9 13.47 -11.79 -13.68
C GLN A 9 13.85 -11.16 -12.31
N TRP A 10 14.14 -12.00 -11.33
CA TRP A 10 14.68 -11.52 -10.04
C TRP A 10 16.00 -10.76 -10.22
N LYS A 11 16.90 -11.25 -11.05
CA LYS A 11 18.17 -10.57 -11.33
C LYS A 11 17.95 -9.14 -11.86
N THR A 12 17.05 -8.99 -12.83
CA THR A 12 16.69 -7.67 -13.39
C THR A 12 16.17 -6.73 -12.28
N LEU A 13 15.30 -7.22 -11.39
CA LEU A 13 14.76 -6.44 -10.30
C LEU A 13 15.83 -6.04 -9.28
N TYR A 14 16.72 -6.97 -8.88
CA TYR A 14 17.80 -6.68 -7.94
C TYR A 14 18.82 -5.69 -8.51
N GLU A 15 19.12 -5.78 -9.81
CA GLU A 15 19.99 -4.81 -10.50
C GLU A 15 19.36 -3.41 -10.49
N ALA A 16 18.06 -3.30 -10.78
CA ALA A 16 17.35 -2.03 -10.73
C ALA A 16 17.37 -1.42 -9.32
N GLY A 17 17.02 -2.20 -8.28
CA GLY A 17 17.10 -1.75 -6.90
C GLY A 17 18.51 -1.32 -6.48
N THR A 18 19.54 -2.03 -6.95
CA THR A 18 20.94 -1.66 -6.65
C THR A 18 21.29 -0.30 -7.23
N ARG A 19 20.89 -0.01 -8.48
CA ARG A 19 21.14 1.30 -9.13
C ARG A 19 20.41 2.45 -8.42
N ILE A 20 19.18 2.22 -7.96
CA ILE A 20 18.45 3.22 -7.14
C ILE A 20 19.22 3.51 -5.84
N LYS A 21 19.73 2.48 -5.16
CA LYS A 21 20.51 2.64 -3.94
C LYS A 21 21.74 3.54 -4.13
N GLU A 22 22.43 3.40 -5.28
CA GLU A 22 23.61 4.19 -5.62
C GLU A 22 23.30 5.69 -5.77
N LEU A 23 22.08 6.03 -6.18
CA LEU A 23 21.62 7.43 -6.31
C LEU A 23 21.25 8.04 -4.95
N LYS A 24 21.05 7.24 -3.90
CA LYS A 24 20.69 7.67 -2.54
C LYS A 24 19.55 8.70 -2.51
N PRO A 25 18.40 8.41 -3.11
CA PRO A 25 17.35 9.40 -3.29
C PRO A 25 16.80 9.93 -1.95
N TRP A 26 16.92 9.19 -0.85
CA TRP A 26 16.55 9.62 0.50
C TRP A 26 17.39 10.79 1.05
N GLU A 27 18.50 11.15 0.43
CA GLU A 27 19.24 12.36 0.77
C GLU A 27 18.53 13.63 0.26
N LYS A 28 17.57 13.49 -0.68
CA LYS A 28 16.88 14.60 -1.36
C LYS A 28 15.39 14.65 -1.07
N PHE A 29 14.73 13.50 -1.00
CA PHE A 29 13.28 13.39 -0.86
C PHE A 29 12.90 12.92 0.55
N TRP A 30 11.81 13.47 1.08
CA TRP A 30 11.09 12.89 2.18
C TRP A 30 10.08 11.85 1.67
N ASP A 31 9.56 11.03 2.56
CA ASP A 31 8.54 10.02 2.25
C ASP A 31 7.22 10.63 1.71
N MET A 32 6.97 11.90 2.05
CA MET A 32 5.82 12.66 1.54
C MET A 32 6.08 13.34 0.18
N ASP A 33 7.32 13.40 -0.29
CA ASP A 33 7.70 14.03 -1.56
C ASP A 33 7.48 13.05 -2.70
N LEU A 34 6.25 12.98 -3.23
CA LEU A 34 5.91 12.00 -4.25
C LEU A 34 6.54 12.33 -5.61
N ILE A 35 7.07 11.28 -6.24
CA ILE A 35 7.45 11.29 -7.65
C ILE A 35 6.37 10.53 -8.42
N GLY A 36 5.83 11.14 -9.48
CA GLY A 36 4.86 10.52 -10.37
C GLY A 36 5.50 10.10 -11.70
N ILE A 37 5.08 8.96 -12.24
CA ILE A 37 5.43 8.53 -13.61
C ILE A 37 4.13 8.19 -14.36
N ARG A 38 3.94 8.80 -15.55
CA ARG A 38 2.74 8.62 -16.37
C ARG A 38 3.12 8.23 -17.80
N TYR A 39 2.54 7.16 -18.33
CA TYR A 39 2.85 6.60 -19.65
C TYR A 39 1.88 7.05 -20.75
N GLY A 40 1.39 8.25 -20.70
CA GLY A 40 0.44 8.84 -21.64
C GLY A 40 -0.66 9.61 -20.90
N ALA A 41 -1.40 10.43 -21.63
CA ALA A 41 -2.38 11.33 -20.99
C ALA A 41 -3.60 10.59 -20.39
N GLU A 42 -3.88 9.37 -20.87
CA GLU A 42 -5.03 8.55 -20.46
C GLU A 42 -4.62 7.36 -19.58
N GLU A 43 -3.31 7.17 -19.31
CA GLU A 43 -2.81 6.07 -18.48
C GLU A 43 -2.71 6.52 -17.01
N GLU A 44 -2.85 5.57 -16.13
CA GLU A 44 -2.71 5.82 -14.69
C GLU A 44 -1.29 6.25 -14.34
N THR A 45 -1.20 7.13 -13.34
CA THR A 45 0.07 7.55 -12.79
C THR A 45 0.55 6.54 -11.76
N ILE A 46 1.83 6.19 -11.82
CA ILE A 46 2.51 5.41 -10.80
C ILE A 46 3.20 6.39 -9.86
N PHE A 47 2.94 6.27 -8.56
CA PHE A 47 3.49 7.16 -7.54
C PHE A 47 4.56 6.45 -6.74
N PHE A 48 5.63 7.17 -6.42
CA PHE A 48 6.77 6.67 -5.65
C PHE A 48 6.96 7.52 -4.41
N SER A 49 6.98 6.86 -3.26
CA SER A 49 7.42 7.43 -1.98
C SER A 49 8.81 6.90 -1.65
N ILE A 50 9.72 7.80 -1.27
CA ILE A 50 11.11 7.49 -0.97
C ILE A 50 11.32 7.51 0.53
N LEU A 51 11.57 6.35 1.11
CA LEU A 51 11.77 6.17 2.54
C LEU A 51 13.24 6.26 2.92
N GLY A 52 13.54 6.77 4.12
CA GLY A 52 14.88 6.69 4.71
C GLY A 52 15.56 8.01 5.03
N ARG A 53 14.97 9.17 4.74
CA ARG A 53 15.57 10.48 5.10
C ARG A 53 15.73 10.67 6.60
N GLY A 54 14.89 10.04 7.42
CA GLY A 54 15.01 10.00 8.88
C GLY A 54 16.18 9.17 9.41
N GLY A 55 16.89 8.43 8.54
CA GLY A 55 18.04 7.58 8.89
C GLY A 55 17.70 6.13 9.21
N ASP A 56 16.46 5.74 9.05
CA ASP A 56 15.96 4.39 9.20
C ASP A 56 15.00 4.01 8.05
N CYS A 57 14.60 2.75 7.98
CA CYS A 57 13.60 2.24 7.04
C CYS A 57 13.85 2.67 5.58
N TYR A 58 15.05 2.44 5.04
CA TYR A 58 15.36 2.79 3.65
C TYR A 58 14.55 1.95 2.67
N GLY A 59 13.85 2.62 1.75
CA GLY A 59 13.01 1.92 0.78
C GLY A 59 12.42 2.80 -0.30
N ILE A 60 11.76 2.16 -1.25
CA ILE A 60 10.91 2.78 -2.26
C ILE A 60 9.56 2.07 -2.22
N ALA A 61 8.51 2.79 -1.89
CA ALA A 61 7.15 2.30 -2.00
C ALA A 61 6.51 2.80 -3.30
N VAL A 62 5.90 1.90 -4.05
CA VAL A 62 5.31 2.14 -5.36
C VAL A 62 3.80 1.93 -5.27
N TYR A 63 3.05 2.96 -5.57
CA TYR A 63 1.61 3.03 -5.52
C TYR A 63 1.04 3.16 -6.93
N GLU A 64 0.25 2.18 -7.36
CA GLU A 64 -0.28 2.09 -8.71
C GLU A 64 -1.65 2.80 -8.79
N GLY A 65 -1.75 3.81 -9.62
CA GLY A 65 -3.00 4.52 -9.90
C GLY A 65 -3.61 5.23 -8.68
N TYR A 66 -4.90 5.56 -8.79
CA TYR A 66 -5.61 6.26 -7.71
C TYR A 66 -5.87 5.39 -6.49
N GLU A 67 -6.05 4.08 -6.64
CA GLU A 67 -6.20 3.18 -5.51
C GLU A 67 -4.91 3.10 -4.67
N GLY A 68 -3.76 3.01 -5.35
CA GLY A 68 -2.48 3.08 -4.69
C GLY A 68 -2.26 4.42 -3.99
N LEU A 69 -2.55 5.54 -4.66
CA LEU A 69 -2.46 6.87 -4.04
C LEU A 69 -3.38 7.01 -2.82
N ASN A 70 -4.59 6.46 -2.86
CA ASN A 70 -5.49 6.41 -1.69
C ASN A 70 -4.86 5.64 -0.52
N SER A 71 -4.19 4.51 -0.79
CA SER A 71 -3.47 3.76 0.25
C SER A 71 -2.35 4.58 0.88
N PHE A 72 -1.59 5.32 0.08
CA PHE A 72 -0.58 6.25 0.57
C PHE A 72 -1.18 7.35 1.45
N LEU A 73 -2.23 8.00 0.98
CA LEU A 73 -2.90 9.08 1.71
C LEU A 73 -3.53 8.56 3.03
N MET A 74 -4.13 7.37 3.02
CA MET A 74 -4.65 6.73 4.23
C MET A 74 -3.55 6.52 5.27
N LEU A 75 -2.37 6.07 4.87
CA LEU A 75 -1.24 5.86 5.76
C LEU A 75 -0.71 7.19 6.34
N THR A 76 -0.58 8.22 5.50
CA THR A 76 0.00 9.50 5.90
C THR A 76 -0.97 10.38 6.70
N MET A 77 -2.27 10.21 6.48
CA MET A 77 -3.32 10.99 7.15
C MET A 77 -4.02 10.21 8.28
N GLN A 78 -3.50 9.04 8.68
CA GLN A 78 -4.14 8.14 9.66
C GLN A 78 -4.53 8.85 10.97
N GLU A 79 -3.66 9.71 11.50
CA GLU A 79 -3.93 10.46 12.74
C GLU A 79 -5.11 11.44 12.56
N SER A 80 -5.12 12.20 11.45
CA SER A 80 -6.19 13.17 11.17
C SER A 80 -7.54 12.49 10.90
N MET A 81 -7.51 11.26 10.43
CA MET A 81 -8.69 10.43 10.15
C MET A 81 -9.11 9.56 11.34
N ASN A 82 -8.35 9.61 12.44
CA ASN A 82 -8.56 8.77 13.63
C ASN A 82 -8.60 7.26 13.29
N LEU A 83 -7.73 6.83 12.37
CA LEU A 83 -7.57 5.42 12.00
C LEU A 83 -6.53 4.75 12.89
N ALA A 84 -6.79 3.51 13.29
CA ALA A 84 -5.80 2.70 13.98
C ALA A 84 -4.56 2.49 13.07
N PRO A 85 -3.32 2.66 13.59
CA PRO A 85 -2.11 2.46 12.79
C PRO A 85 -2.04 1.09 12.12
N GLU A 86 -2.48 0.04 12.81
CA GLU A 86 -2.54 -1.32 12.29
C GLU A 86 -3.50 -1.42 11.11
N TYR A 87 -4.66 -0.74 11.18
CA TYR A 87 -5.61 -0.71 10.08
C TYR A 87 -4.98 -0.07 8.84
N ALA A 88 -4.38 1.11 8.97
CA ALA A 88 -3.74 1.80 7.85
C ALA A 88 -2.56 0.98 7.28
N MET A 89 -1.76 0.34 8.14
CA MET A 89 -0.62 -0.46 7.72
C MET A 89 -1.01 -1.71 6.93
N PHE A 90 -2.03 -2.45 7.36
CA PHE A 90 -2.43 -3.71 6.75
C PHE A 90 -3.47 -3.57 5.62
N ASN A 91 -4.01 -2.37 5.40
CA ASN A 91 -4.90 -2.08 4.28
C ASN A 91 -4.22 -1.34 3.14
N GLN A 92 -2.91 -1.40 3.06
CA GLN A 92 -2.16 -0.82 1.96
C GLN A 92 -2.20 -1.69 0.72
N ARG A 93 -2.16 -1.02 -0.45
CA ARG A 93 -1.92 -1.63 -1.75
C ARG A 93 -0.70 -0.98 -2.39
N ASN A 94 0.44 -1.66 -2.31
CA ASN A 94 1.69 -1.18 -2.90
C ASN A 94 2.70 -2.31 -3.16
N LEU A 95 3.72 -2.00 -3.94
CA LEU A 95 4.94 -2.80 -4.09
C LEU A 95 6.09 -2.04 -3.44
N THR A 96 6.84 -2.68 -2.56
CA THR A 96 7.93 -2.00 -1.87
C THR A 96 9.25 -2.74 -1.99
N CYS A 97 10.29 -1.94 -2.21
CA CYS A 97 11.70 -2.32 -2.17
C CYS A 97 12.31 -1.76 -0.88
N TYR A 98 12.98 -2.60 -0.09
CA TYR A 98 13.65 -2.20 1.14
C TYR A 98 15.14 -2.51 1.11
N TRP A 99 15.92 -1.66 1.78
CA TRP A 99 17.31 -1.94 2.17
C TRP A 99 17.38 -2.04 3.69
N GLY A 100 17.08 -3.22 4.20
CA GLY A 100 16.98 -3.49 5.63
C GLY A 100 18.09 -4.37 6.17
N ASN A 101 17.75 -5.12 7.21
CA ASN A 101 18.65 -6.01 7.92
C ASN A 101 18.37 -7.48 7.56
N ARG A 102 19.35 -8.35 7.83
CA ARG A 102 19.26 -9.78 7.47
C ARG A 102 18.10 -10.50 8.15
N ASP A 103 17.77 -10.13 9.35
CA ASP A 103 16.71 -10.73 10.18
C ASP A 103 15.30 -10.38 9.72
N GLU A 104 15.14 -9.31 8.93
CA GLU A 104 13.89 -8.92 8.31
C GLU A 104 13.51 -9.79 7.10
N LEU A 105 14.47 -10.55 6.54
CA LEU A 105 14.26 -11.34 5.34
C LEU A 105 13.69 -12.73 5.63
N SER A 106 12.70 -13.13 4.84
CA SER A 106 12.24 -14.53 4.81
C SER A 106 13.33 -15.48 4.30
N ASP A 107 13.18 -16.77 4.58
CA ASP A 107 14.08 -17.80 4.05
C ASP A 107 14.12 -17.81 2.52
N ARG A 108 12.97 -17.54 1.88
CA ARG A 108 12.86 -17.45 0.44
C ARG A 108 13.66 -16.29 -0.13
N GLN A 109 13.56 -15.09 0.45
CA GLN A 109 14.34 -13.94 0.03
C GLN A 109 15.84 -14.19 0.17
N ARG A 110 16.26 -14.80 1.28
CA ARG A 110 17.67 -15.21 1.47
C ARG A 110 18.13 -16.20 0.43
N LYS A 111 17.26 -17.14 0.01
CA LYS A 111 17.55 -18.12 -1.04
C LYS A 111 17.75 -17.42 -2.39
N ILE A 112 16.85 -16.51 -2.78
CA ILE A 112 16.96 -15.73 -4.02
C ILE A 112 18.27 -14.94 -4.07
N ILE A 113 18.61 -14.21 -2.99
CA ILE A 113 19.86 -13.45 -2.89
C ILE A 113 21.08 -14.35 -3.12
N LYS A 114 21.08 -15.54 -2.52
CA LYS A 114 22.16 -16.52 -2.67
C LYS A 114 22.25 -17.06 -4.10
N GLU A 115 21.12 -17.37 -4.73
CA GLU A 115 21.07 -17.87 -6.12
C GLU A 115 21.53 -16.80 -7.12
N LEU A 116 21.25 -15.53 -6.84
CA LEU A 116 21.75 -14.40 -7.62
C LEU A 116 23.24 -14.08 -7.38
N GLY A 117 23.88 -14.70 -6.39
CA GLY A 117 25.28 -14.49 -6.06
C GLY A 117 25.57 -13.21 -5.28
N TYR A 118 24.54 -12.50 -4.78
CA TYR A 118 24.76 -11.31 -3.97
C TYR A 118 25.26 -11.66 -2.57
N THR A 119 26.13 -10.81 -2.04
CA THR A 119 26.64 -10.89 -0.68
C THR A 119 26.47 -9.55 0.02
N TYR A 120 25.42 -9.45 0.83
CA TYR A 120 25.17 -8.25 1.63
C TYR A 120 25.78 -8.39 3.03
N ARG A 121 26.30 -7.28 3.57
CA ARG A 121 26.87 -7.21 4.93
C ARG A 121 26.54 -5.87 5.56
N GLY A 122 26.19 -5.88 6.84
CA GLY A 122 25.91 -4.67 7.63
C GLY A 122 24.44 -4.30 7.68
N LYS A 123 24.18 -3.26 8.49
CA LYS A 123 22.85 -2.69 8.72
C LYS A 123 22.38 -1.96 7.46
N ASN A 124 21.11 -2.07 7.13
CA ASN A 124 20.46 -1.41 6.00
C ASN A 124 21.12 -1.70 4.63
N GLN A 125 21.68 -2.91 4.47
CA GLN A 125 22.34 -3.31 3.22
C GLN A 125 21.60 -4.40 2.45
N TRP A 126 20.68 -5.10 3.10
CA TRP A 126 19.99 -6.25 2.54
C TRP A 126 18.79 -5.80 1.70
N LEU A 127 18.90 -5.94 0.38
CA LEU A 127 17.84 -5.63 -0.55
C LEU A 127 16.80 -6.75 -0.55
N TYR A 128 15.53 -6.40 -0.38
CA TYR A 128 14.40 -7.31 -0.49
C TYR A 128 13.13 -6.59 -0.95
N PHE A 129 12.13 -7.36 -1.36
CA PHE A 129 10.92 -6.84 -1.98
C PHE A 129 9.69 -7.47 -1.37
N LEU A 130 8.65 -6.65 -1.15
CA LEU A 130 7.36 -7.06 -0.60
C LEU A 130 6.21 -6.50 -1.45
N SER A 131 5.13 -7.27 -1.53
CA SER A 131 3.82 -6.85 -2.01
C SER A 131 2.90 -6.68 -0.82
N PHE A 132 2.21 -5.56 -0.76
CA PHE A 132 1.18 -5.25 0.21
C PHE A 132 -0.17 -5.29 -0.48
N GLU A 133 -1.11 -6.01 0.10
CA GLU A 133 -2.52 -6.06 -0.34
C GLU A 133 -3.44 -6.12 0.87
N PRO A 134 -4.58 -5.39 0.85
CA PRO A 134 -5.56 -5.43 1.92
C PRO A 134 -5.98 -6.86 2.24
N GLY A 135 -6.15 -7.15 3.54
CA GLY A 135 -6.54 -8.47 4.02
C GLY A 135 -5.43 -9.51 4.06
N TYR A 136 -4.25 -9.22 3.50
CA TYR A 136 -3.12 -10.14 3.49
C TYR A 136 -1.92 -9.59 4.25
N TYR A 137 -1.13 -10.51 4.80
CA TYR A 137 0.15 -10.16 5.40
C TYR A 137 1.16 -9.83 4.29
N PRO A 138 2.05 -8.81 4.48
CA PRO A 138 3.05 -8.47 3.47
C PRO A 138 3.85 -9.69 3.03
N TYR A 139 3.93 -9.92 1.73
CA TYR A 139 4.46 -11.18 1.21
C TYR A 139 5.38 -10.98 -0.01
N ASN A 140 6.12 -12.04 -0.36
CA ASN A 140 7.00 -12.01 -1.52
C ASN A 140 6.22 -11.75 -2.81
N MET A 141 6.81 -10.98 -3.70
CA MET A 141 6.26 -10.72 -5.03
C MET A 141 6.16 -11.99 -5.87
N ASP A 142 5.12 -12.11 -6.67
CA ASP A 142 4.98 -13.10 -7.75
C ASP A 142 5.63 -12.59 -9.04
N GLU A 143 5.57 -13.40 -10.10
CA GLU A 143 6.19 -13.07 -11.39
C GLU A 143 5.71 -11.73 -11.94
N GLU A 144 4.42 -11.47 -11.88
CA GLU A 144 3.81 -10.26 -12.43
C GLU A 144 4.27 -9.02 -11.65
N ALA A 145 4.24 -9.08 -10.32
CA ALA A 145 4.71 -8.00 -9.46
C ALA A 145 6.22 -7.75 -9.63
N VAL A 146 7.04 -8.79 -9.80
CA VAL A 146 8.48 -8.67 -10.09
C VAL A 146 8.73 -7.94 -11.40
N LEU A 147 7.98 -8.26 -12.45
CA LEU A 147 8.11 -7.61 -13.75
C LEU A 147 7.70 -6.14 -13.70
N ARG A 148 6.54 -5.84 -13.09
CA ARG A 148 6.09 -4.45 -12.91
C ARG A 148 7.09 -3.64 -12.10
N MET A 149 7.48 -4.13 -10.94
CA MET A 149 8.43 -3.44 -10.05
C MET A 149 9.78 -3.20 -10.73
N SER A 150 10.26 -4.15 -11.55
CA SER A 150 11.49 -3.98 -12.33
C SER A 150 11.40 -2.80 -13.30
N GLY A 151 10.29 -2.67 -14.02
CA GLY A 151 10.04 -1.54 -14.91
C GLY A 151 9.94 -0.23 -14.15
N TYR A 152 9.14 -0.21 -13.07
CA TYR A 152 8.96 0.99 -12.25
C TYR A 152 10.27 1.51 -11.65
N LEU A 153 11.15 0.64 -11.15
CA LEU A 153 12.44 1.09 -10.62
C LEU A 153 13.39 1.61 -11.73
N GLN A 154 13.32 1.07 -12.94
CA GLN A 154 14.09 1.59 -14.08
C GLN A 154 13.61 2.99 -14.48
N ASP A 155 12.30 3.20 -14.52
CA ASP A 155 11.72 4.50 -14.85
C ASP A 155 11.93 5.51 -13.71
N LEU A 156 11.89 5.07 -12.45
CA LEU A 156 12.27 5.90 -11.30
C LEU A 156 13.74 6.32 -11.36
N GLU A 157 14.66 5.41 -11.74
CA GLU A 157 16.07 5.76 -11.96
C GLU A 157 16.20 6.91 -12.94
N LEU A 158 15.46 6.85 -14.05
CA LEU A 158 15.44 7.91 -15.06
C LEU A 158 14.92 9.22 -14.47
N ALA A 159 13.78 9.18 -13.75
CA ALA A 159 13.18 10.36 -13.12
C ALA A 159 14.14 11.02 -12.12
N LEU A 160 14.83 10.22 -11.29
CA LEU A 160 15.79 10.73 -10.30
C LEU A 160 17.00 11.40 -10.97
N ARG A 161 17.52 10.83 -12.06
CA ARG A 161 18.62 11.44 -12.81
C ARG A 161 18.21 12.77 -13.44
N TYR A 162 17.01 12.85 -14.02
CA TYR A 162 16.46 14.11 -14.54
C TYR A 162 16.28 15.15 -13.46
N TYR A 163 15.75 14.76 -12.30
CA TYR A 163 15.60 15.67 -11.16
C TYR A 163 16.97 16.27 -10.75
N ASP A 164 18.03 15.47 -10.79
CA ASP A 164 19.38 15.89 -10.43
C ASP A 164 20.03 16.81 -11.48
N GLU A 165 19.71 16.60 -12.75
CA GLU A 165 20.30 17.34 -13.87
C GLU A 165 19.56 18.67 -14.15
N THR A 166 18.40 18.89 -13.53
CA THR A 166 17.54 20.05 -13.79
C THR A 166 17.40 20.92 -12.54
N ASP A 167 17.26 22.23 -12.75
CA ASP A 167 16.97 23.19 -11.67
C ASP A 167 15.48 23.27 -11.33
N ILE A 168 14.73 22.17 -11.52
CA ILE A 168 13.31 22.15 -11.21
C ILE A 168 13.12 22.27 -9.71
N GLN A 169 12.34 23.29 -9.33
CA GLN A 169 11.87 23.46 -7.96
C GLN A 169 10.46 22.90 -7.85
N VAL A 170 10.27 21.91 -7.02
CA VAL A 170 8.96 21.33 -6.70
C VAL A 170 8.59 21.75 -5.28
N ASP A 171 7.47 22.45 -5.15
CA ASP A 171 6.91 22.80 -3.83
C ASP A 171 6.05 21.62 -3.33
N PHE A 172 6.71 20.62 -2.74
CA PHE A 172 6.04 19.44 -2.20
C PHE A 172 5.12 19.79 -1.02
N GLU A 173 5.49 20.79 -0.22
CA GLU A 173 4.69 21.22 0.95
C GLU A 173 3.32 21.76 0.53
N SER A 174 3.22 22.36 -0.65
CA SER A 174 1.96 22.81 -1.24
C SER A 174 1.17 21.72 -1.98
N GLY A 175 1.54 20.43 -1.80
CA GLY A 175 0.83 19.31 -2.41
C GLY A 175 1.14 19.11 -3.89
N ASN A 176 2.32 19.52 -4.36
CA ASN A 176 2.79 19.19 -5.69
C ASN A 176 3.63 17.91 -5.65
N MET A 177 3.81 17.30 -6.82
CA MET A 177 4.71 16.17 -7.06
C MET A 177 5.67 16.48 -8.21
N PHE A 178 6.80 15.81 -8.26
CA PHE A 178 7.62 15.76 -9.45
C PHE A 178 7.04 14.71 -10.41
N LEU A 179 6.61 15.13 -11.60
CA LEU A 179 6.03 14.23 -12.59
C LEU A 179 6.95 14.05 -13.80
N LEU A 180 7.23 12.78 -14.15
CA LEU A 180 7.78 12.38 -15.44
C LEU A 180 6.67 11.78 -16.30
N SER A 181 6.38 12.38 -17.45
CA SER A 181 5.36 11.91 -18.39
C SER A 181 5.99 11.43 -19.67
N PHE A 182 5.68 10.20 -20.07
CA PHE A 182 6.08 9.65 -21.37
C PHE A 182 5.04 9.94 -22.44
N GLY A 183 5.50 10.29 -23.65
CA GLY A 183 4.64 10.33 -24.83
C GLY A 183 4.15 8.92 -25.22
N LYS A 184 3.14 8.86 -26.11
CA LYS A 184 2.59 7.59 -26.61
C LYS A 184 3.63 6.67 -27.27
N ASP A 185 4.71 7.24 -27.78
CA ASP A 185 5.83 6.53 -28.39
C ASP A 185 6.85 5.98 -27.36
N LYS A 186 6.70 6.30 -26.06
CA LYS A 186 7.64 6.02 -24.96
C LYS A 186 9.08 6.51 -25.24
N LYS A 187 9.26 7.40 -26.21
CA LYS A 187 10.57 7.99 -26.58
C LYS A 187 10.67 9.45 -26.24
N THR A 188 9.55 10.14 -26.23
CA THR A 188 9.46 11.52 -25.79
C THR A 188 8.94 11.56 -24.37
N TRP A 189 9.53 12.39 -23.53
CA TRP A 189 9.07 12.62 -22.17
C TRP A 189 9.10 14.10 -21.83
N ASN A 190 8.22 14.48 -20.92
CA ASN A 190 8.20 15.78 -20.28
C ASN A 190 8.31 15.57 -18.77
N PHE A 191 8.86 16.55 -18.09
CA PHE A 191 8.96 16.53 -16.63
C PHE A 191 8.62 17.91 -16.07
N GLY A 192 8.12 17.93 -14.84
CA GLY A 192 7.73 19.19 -14.20
C GLY A 192 7.14 18.98 -12.81
N ALA A 193 6.76 20.09 -12.19
CA ALA A 193 5.95 20.08 -10.99
C ALA A 193 4.48 20.08 -11.38
N GLU A 194 3.70 19.12 -10.87
CA GLU A 194 2.24 19.07 -11.04
C GLU A 194 1.57 18.88 -9.68
N PRO A 195 0.35 19.44 -9.47
CA PRO A 195 -0.43 19.16 -8.27
C PRO A 195 -0.70 17.65 -8.13
N LEU A 196 -0.65 17.14 -6.90
CA LEU A 196 -1.15 15.80 -6.61
C LEU A 196 -2.63 15.71 -6.99
N PRO A 197 -3.04 14.63 -7.65
CA PRO A 197 -4.45 14.44 -7.95
C PRO A 197 -5.26 14.38 -6.65
N PHE A 198 -6.38 15.08 -6.63
CA PHE A 198 -7.30 14.97 -5.52
C PHE A 198 -8.03 13.62 -5.63
N THR A 199 -7.79 12.75 -4.67
CA THR A 199 -8.55 11.51 -4.54
C THR A 199 -9.55 11.66 -3.41
N THR A 200 -10.82 11.40 -3.70
CA THR A 200 -11.78 11.23 -2.63
C THR A 200 -11.48 9.90 -1.96
N PHE A 201 -11.20 9.91 -0.66
CA PHE A 201 -11.17 8.66 0.11
C PHE A 201 -12.49 7.95 -0.10
N GLN A 202 -12.46 6.87 -0.84
CA GLN A 202 -13.59 5.97 -0.95
C GLN A 202 -13.53 5.01 0.23
N PHE A 203 -13.94 5.49 1.39
CA PHE A 203 -14.58 4.57 2.32
C PHE A 203 -15.83 4.06 1.61
N GLY A 204 -16.04 2.73 1.62
CA GLY A 204 -17.20 2.16 0.98
C GLY A 204 -18.45 2.94 1.38
N ASN A 205 -19.11 3.55 0.43
CA ASN A 205 -20.38 4.20 0.67
C ASN A 205 -21.40 3.08 0.79
N LEU A 206 -21.82 2.78 2.03
CA LEU A 206 -22.93 1.89 2.24
C LEU A 206 -24.21 2.62 1.82
N LEU A 207 -24.76 2.23 0.67
CA LEU A 207 -26.05 2.72 0.22
C LEU A 207 -27.11 1.65 0.49
N ILE A 208 -27.98 1.89 1.47
CA ILE A 208 -29.13 1.02 1.71
C ILE A 208 -30.22 1.43 0.72
N THR A 209 -30.49 0.57 -0.25
CA THR A 209 -31.52 0.81 -1.30
C THR A 209 -32.81 0.03 -1.05
N ASP A 210 -32.87 -0.81 -0.03
CA ASP A 210 -34.04 -1.59 0.34
C ASP A 210 -35.05 -0.68 1.07
N GLU A 211 -36.12 -0.29 0.36
CA GLU A 211 -37.16 0.61 0.89
C GLU A 211 -37.98 -0.04 2.01
N ASP A 212 -38.16 -1.35 1.98
CA ASP A 212 -38.90 -2.09 3.03
C ASP A 212 -38.06 -2.11 4.32
N LEU A 213 -36.77 -2.41 4.22
CA LEU A 213 -35.84 -2.34 5.34
C LEU A 213 -35.78 -0.92 5.92
N LEU A 214 -35.67 0.11 5.11
CA LEU A 214 -35.64 1.51 5.58
C LEU A 214 -36.98 1.89 6.30
N SER A 215 -38.11 1.40 5.75
CA SER A 215 -39.42 1.59 6.39
C SER A 215 -39.50 0.90 7.75
N ASP A 216 -38.99 -0.31 7.88
CA ASP A 216 -39.04 -1.09 9.13
C ASP A 216 -38.08 -0.53 10.17
N LEU A 217 -36.89 -0.13 9.80
CA LEU A 217 -35.95 0.61 10.66
C LEU A 217 -36.58 1.92 11.18
N GLY A 218 -37.33 2.65 10.33
CA GLY A 218 -38.04 3.87 10.72
C GLY A 218 -39.17 3.66 11.73
N LYS A 219 -39.72 2.46 11.79
CA LYS A 219 -40.78 2.06 12.73
C LYS A 219 -40.27 1.38 14.00
N ALA A 220 -39.02 0.95 14.02
CA ALA A 220 -38.42 0.26 15.13
C ALA A 220 -38.49 1.10 16.43
N PRO A 221 -38.76 0.49 17.57
CA PRO A 221 -38.82 1.21 18.83
C PRO A 221 -37.44 1.77 19.18
N LYS A 222 -37.40 3.05 19.57
CA LYS A 222 -36.15 3.68 20.02
C LYS A 222 -35.70 3.09 21.34
N CYS A 223 -34.46 2.69 21.44
CA CYS A 223 -33.81 2.28 22.67
C CYS A 223 -32.70 3.26 23.07
N ASN A 224 -32.26 3.20 24.33
CA ASN A 224 -31.16 4.01 24.84
C ASN A 224 -29.80 3.26 24.78
N ALA A 225 -29.68 2.25 23.94
CA ALA A 225 -28.42 1.55 23.76
C ALA A 225 -27.41 2.47 23.07
N VAL A 226 -26.19 2.45 23.55
CA VAL A 226 -25.05 3.06 22.90
C VAL A 226 -24.19 1.93 22.35
N LEU A 227 -24.16 1.81 21.03
CA LEU A 227 -23.40 0.76 20.36
C LEU A 227 -22.04 1.30 19.95
N GLU A 228 -21.02 0.49 20.18
CA GLU A 228 -19.67 0.67 19.61
C GLU A 228 -19.48 -0.38 18.53
N ALA A 229 -19.08 0.07 17.35
CA ALA A 229 -18.77 -0.79 16.19
C ALA A 229 -17.34 -0.52 15.74
N ASP A 230 -16.55 -1.58 15.56
CA ASP A 230 -15.14 -1.46 15.22
C ASP A 230 -14.67 -2.61 14.30
N ILE A 231 -13.60 -2.34 13.55
CA ILE A 231 -12.87 -3.33 12.77
C ILE A 231 -11.46 -3.43 13.35
N SER A 232 -11.19 -4.52 14.05
CA SER A 232 -9.89 -4.77 14.68
C SER A 232 -9.04 -5.69 13.84
N VAL A 233 -7.93 -5.18 13.34
CA VAL A 233 -6.93 -5.97 12.59
C VAL A 233 -6.07 -6.73 13.59
N LEU A 234 -5.98 -8.05 13.44
CA LEU A 234 -5.29 -8.90 14.43
C LEU A 234 -3.78 -8.88 14.33
N GLY A 235 -3.20 -8.34 13.23
CA GLY A 235 -1.75 -8.29 13.02
C GLY A 235 -1.09 -9.67 12.99
N ALA A 236 -1.87 -10.72 12.71
CA ALA A 236 -1.44 -12.10 12.71
C ALA A 236 -1.34 -12.65 11.28
N SER A 237 -0.31 -13.46 11.03
CA SER A 237 -0.13 -14.16 9.77
C SER A 237 -0.80 -15.54 9.86
N VAL A 238 -1.88 -15.74 9.11
CA VAL A 238 -2.60 -17.01 9.03
C VAL A 238 -2.36 -17.68 7.69
N THR A 239 -1.80 -18.90 7.74
CA THR A 239 -1.57 -19.72 6.55
C THR A 239 -2.65 -20.80 6.46
N ASP A 240 -3.45 -20.76 5.41
CA ASP A 240 -4.46 -21.77 5.08
C ASP A 240 -4.33 -22.15 3.60
N LYS A 241 -4.74 -23.39 3.25
CA LYS A 241 -4.68 -23.88 1.86
C LYS A 241 -5.62 -23.14 0.90
N LYS A 242 -6.63 -22.46 1.44
CA LYS A 242 -7.56 -21.65 0.66
C LYS A 242 -6.95 -20.33 0.18
N TYR A 243 -5.86 -19.88 0.81
CA TYR A 243 -5.15 -18.67 0.43
C TYR A 243 -3.88 -18.99 -0.34
N ASP A 244 -3.54 -18.15 -1.28
CA ASP A 244 -2.30 -18.26 -2.05
C ASP A 244 -1.10 -17.56 -1.38
N ARG A 245 -1.37 -16.87 -0.25
CA ARG A 245 -0.42 -16.16 0.61
C ARG A 245 -0.98 -16.06 2.03
N PRO A 246 -0.17 -15.73 3.05
CA PRO A 246 -0.67 -15.58 4.41
C PRO A 246 -1.72 -14.48 4.52
N ALA A 247 -2.88 -14.81 5.07
CA ALA A 247 -3.93 -13.84 5.39
C ALA A 247 -3.59 -13.07 6.66
N ASN A 248 -4.11 -11.84 6.77
CA ASN A 248 -4.10 -11.03 7.97
C ASN A 248 -5.55 -10.80 8.40
N PRO A 249 -6.12 -11.68 9.23
CA PRO A 249 -7.53 -11.61 9.58
C PRO A 249 -7.86 -10.36 10.40
N ALA A 250 -9.05 -9.85 10.18
CA ALA A 250 -9.64 -8.80 10.99
C ALA A 250 -10.91 -9.32 11.69
N LEU A 251 -11.32 -8.64 12.74
CA LEU A 251 -12.60 -8.88 13.45
C LEU A 251 -13.50 -7.69 13.24
N SER A 252 -14.72 -7.94 12.80
CA SER A 252 -15.83 -7.01 12.93
C SER A 252 -16.42 -7.19 14.33
N LEU A 253 -16.53 -6.11 15.09
CA LEU A 253 -16.98 -6.11 16.47
C LEU A 253 -18.17 -5.15 16.65
N LEU A 254 -19.19 -5.62 17.34
CA LEU A 254 -20.32 -4.80 17.80
C LEU A 254 -20.50 -5.02 19.30
N GLY A 255 -20.46 -3.95 20.09
CA GLY A 255 -20.58 -3.99 21.53
C GLY A 255 -21.57 -2.97 22.05
N ASP A 256 -22.07 -3.22 23.29
CA ASP A 256 -22.82 -2.25 24.08
C ASP A 256 -21.85 -1.46 24.95
N ALA A 257 -21.66 -0.18 24.63
CA ALA A 257 -20.78 0.73 25.37
C ALA A 257 -21.16 0.91 26.86
N ASN A 258 -22.45 0.75 27.21
CA ASN A 258 -22.89 0.92 28.59
C ASN A 258 -22.51 -0.26 29.47
N THR A 259 -22.52 -1.46 28.92
CA THR A 259 -22.29 -2.71 29.68
C THR A 259 -20.89 -3.31 29.38
N GLY A 260 -20.23 -2.90 28.32
CA GLY A 260 -18.99 -3.52 27.83
C GLY A 260 -19.22 -4.92 27.26
N THR A 261 -20.45 -5.29 26.94
CA THR A 261 -20.78 -6.62 26.42
C THR A 261 -20.58 -6.66 24.91
N ILE A 262 -19.83 -7.64 24.42
CA ILE A 262 -19.74 -7.91 22.98
C ILE A 262 -21.06 -8.55 22.54
N ILE A 263 -21.76 -7.87 21.64
CA ILE A 263 -23.07 -8.32 21.11
C ILE A 263 -22.84 -9.28 19.95
N LYS A 264 -21.93 -8.91 19.05
CA LYS A 264 -21.59 -9.71 17.88
C LYS A 264 -20.08 -9.54 17.55
N PHE A 265 -19.46 -10.60 17.13
CA PHE A 265 -18.15 -10.55 16.50
C PHE A 265 -18.12 -11.51 15.32
N GLU A 266 -17.37 -11.15 14.30
CA GLU A 266 -17.20 -11.96 13.10
C GLU A 266 -15.79 -11.85 12.59
N MET A 267 -15.16 -12.98 12.24
CA MET A 267 -13.85 -12.99 11.63
C MET A 267 -14.02 -12.73 10.13
N LEU A 268 -13.32 -11.72 9.64
CA LEU A 268 -13.38 -11.32 8.25
C LEU A 268 -12.33 -12.07 7.43
N GLU A 269 -12.72 -12.52 6.25
CA GLU A 269 -11.84 -13.07 5.25
C GLU A 269 -11.12 -11.93 4.50
N PRO A 270 -9.97 -12.19 3.86
CA PRO A 270 -9.23 -11.16 3.13
C PRO A 270 -10.02 -10.44 2.03
N GLU A 271 -11.00 -11.11 1.45
CA GLU A 271 -11.83 -10.58 0.35
C GLU A 271 -13.13 -9.92 0.83
N ASP A 272 -13.43 -9.99 2.13
CA ASP A 272 -14.63 -9.38 2.70
C ASP A 272 -14.52 -7.86 2.74
N ASP A 273 -15.59 -7.18 2.37
CA ASP A 273 -15.71 -5.74 2.63
C ASP A 273 -16.08 -5.52 4.12
N ALA A 274 -15.07 -5.19 4.90
CA ALA A 274 -15.19 -5.04 6.35
C ALA A 274 -16.25 -4.01 6.75
N ILE A 275 -16.43 -2.94 5.97
CA ILE A 275 -17.41 -1.88 6.27
C ILE A 275 -18.83 -2.39 6.00
N VAL A 276 -19.02 -3.10 4.89
CA VAL A 276 -20.32 -3.72 4.56
C VAL A 276 -20.71 -4.75 5.63
N MET A 277 -19.79 -5.64 6.02
CA MET A 277 -20.04 -6.66 7.05
C MET A 277 -20.39 -6.04 8.42
N LEU A 278 -19.69 -4.98 8.80
CA LEU A 278 -19.97 -4.25 10.05
C LEU A 278 -21.35 -3.59 10.00
N ALA A 279 -21.70 -2.97 8.89
CA ALA A 279 -22.99 -2.32 8.70
C ALA A 279 -24.15 -3.33 8.67
N GLU A 280 -24.01 -4.48 8.02
CA GLU A 280 -24.99 -5.58 8.06
C GLU A 280 -25.17 -6.11 9.48
N SER A 281 -24.09 -6.21 10.25
CA SER A 281 -24.15 -6.61 11.65
C SER A 281 -24.92 -5.60 12.51
N LEU A 282 -24.74 -4.30 12.26
CA LEU A 282 -25.47 -3.23 12.94
C LEU A 282 -26.96 -3.24 12.56
N ILE A 283 -27.28 -3.36 11.28
CA ILE A 283 -28.66 -3.42 10.78
C ILE A 283 -29.40 -4.64 11.37
N GLY A 284 -28.73 -5.79 11.38
CA GLY A 284 -29.32 -7.02 11.92
C GLY A 284 -29.55 -7.01 13.45
N PHE A 285 -28.98 -6.04 14.17
CA PHE A 285 -29.19 -5.83 15.60
C PHE A 285 -30.41 -4.95 15.88
N ILE A 286 -30.76 -4.03 15.01
CA ILE A 286 -31.89 -3.09 15.13
C ILE A 286 -33.22 -3.78 14.84
#